data_2b8e3633f7670d78b685cdb9ce4d82dc
#
_entry.id   2b8e3633f7670d78b685cdb9ce4d82dc
#
_cell.length_a   1.000
_cell.length_b   1.000
_cell.length_c   1.000
_cell.angle_alpha   90.00
_cell.angle_beta   90.00
_cell.angle_gamma   90.00
#
_symmetry.space_group_name_H-M   'P 1'
#
loop_
_entity.id
_entity.type
_entity.pdbx_description
1 polymer ?
#
loop_
_entity_poly.entity_id
_entity_poly.type
_entity_poly.pdbx_seq_one_letter_code
_entity_poly.pdbx_strand_id
1 'polypeptide(L)'
;MIRSSKNQPEARSPAGSLLSLLVVLGVGAATGLMALYDPFVALAAVAFIVLALATLTKPDFATFAVIFILYSNIAVVASRFHGVPRLVASAFPLLLAAPLIRDLILRRQRIVITPVLPLLFFLLVVQVLGMIFSRDLAVTRTVVIEFFFEGLLVYFLITNVVRTPRTIRLAVWALLLAGFVASIIPCYQQLTGTFDSNFAGFGQTSEVGFRTGDMTTHGEVRQIRLAGSIGEQNRYAQNMLMLLPLGLLLFLSDRSKRMRLLALFLTAIIGAGFMLAFSRGGAVAFLIVLATMVLIRTVTLRQILVVGLVVVLGLVAMPQYWARVKTIGDIPGLFSRAASSQTGADKPDSAAQRRLIEMAAAGMVFADNPVIGVGPGMFKYYSQEYGNRLGIRKITETRKAHSLYLEVAAEGGTLGLLCFFAVVLVTLQGLLVARRRLLRGPQGETSDEEHERRALANLVTGFLLALIAYLACGLFLHLAYIRFFYLMLALAAAASGVALSFSSRRPPALGQGVGEGRA
;
A
#
# COMPACT_ATOMS: atom_id res chain seq x y z
N MET A 1 -33.70 -48.94 20.41
CA MET A 1 -32.75 -48.58 21.50
C MET A 1 -31.47 -48.07 20.88
N ILE A 2 -31.34 -46.76 20.73
CA ILE A 2 -30.13 -46.10 20.21
C ILE A 2 -29.50 -45.37 21.40
N ARG A 3 -28.34 -45.84 21.83
CA ARG A 3 -27.55 -45.21 22.90
C ARG A 3 -26.92 -43.92 22.41
N SER A 4 -27.37 -42.82 22.96
CA SER A 4 -26.72 -41.51 22.88
C SER A 4 -25.37 -41.57 23.61
N SER A 5 -24.25 -41.44 22.88
CA SER A 5 -22.94 -41.24 23.46
C SER A 5 -22.82 -39.78 23.91
N LYS A 6 -22.90 -39.57 25.22
CA LYS A 6 -22.56 -38.26 25.84
C LYS A 6 -21.08 -37.97 25.60
N ASN A 7 -20.81 -36.87 24.90
CA ASN A 7 -19.50 -36.24 24.90
C ASN A 7 -19.15 -35.79 26.33
N GLN A 8 -18.26 -36.53 26.97
CA GLN A 8 -17.60 -36.04 28.19
C GLN A 8 -16.58 -34.98 27.81
N PRO A 9 -16.52 -33.82 28.48
CA PRO A 9 -15.46 -32.88 28.30
C PRO A 9 -14.14 -33.49 28.76
N GLU A 10 -13.14 -33.55 27.86
CA GLU A 10 -11.77 -33.96 28.20
C GLU A 10 -11.27 -33.11 29.38
N ALA A 11 -11.03 -33.75 30.51
CA ALA A 11 -10.43 -33.12 31.67
C ALA A 11 -9.00 -32.68 31.31
N ARG A 12 -8.79 -31.37 31.24
CA ARG A 12 -7.45 -30.78 31.01
C ARG A 12 -6.53 -31.29 32.14
N SER A 13 -5.38 -31.88 31.77
CA SER A 13 -4.40 -32.36 32.72
C SER A 13 -3.93 -31.22 33.64
N PRO A 14 -3.82 -31.44 34.96
CA PRO A 14 -3.40 -30.39 35.92
C PRO A 14 -2.01 -29.82 35.60
N ALA A 15 -1.13 -30.58 34.93
CA ALA A 15 0.16 -30.13 34.46
C ALA A 15 0.05 -29.07 33.32
N GLY A 16 -0.93 -29.22 32.43
CA GLY A 16 -1.16 -28.25 31.37
C GLY A 16 -1.72 -26.91 31.89
N SER A 17 -2.52 -26.97 32.97
CA SER A 17 -3.03 -25.75 33.60
C SER A 17 -1.96 -25.01 34.42
N LEU A 18 -1.03 -25.73 35.06
CA LEU A 18 0.09 -25.13 35.80
C LEU A 18 1.10 -24.47 34.86
N LEU A 19 1.43 -25.11 33.74
CA LEU A 19 2.32 -24.54 32.71
C LEU A 19 1.73 -23.28 32.09
N SER A 20 0.42 -23.28 31.79
CA SER A 20 -0.25 -22.10 31.27
C SER A 20 -0.28 -20.95 32.27
N LEU A 21 -0.47 -21.25 33.57
CA LEU A 21 -0.42 -20.25 34.63
C LEU A 21 0.98 -19.64 34.78
N LEU A 22 2.04 -20.46 34.78
CA LEU A 22 3.43 -20.00 34.85
C LEU A 22 3.82 -19.13 33.63
N VAL A 23 3.36 -19.50 32.45
CA VAL A 23 3.58 -18.69 31.24
C VAL A 23 2.87 -17.33 31.35
N VAL A 24 1.61 -17.30 31.80
CA VAL A 24 0.85 -16.05 31.99
C VAL A 24 1.50 -15.16 33.05
N LEU A 25 1.93 -15.73 34.17
CA LEU A 25 2.61 -15.00 35.25
C LEU A 25 3.98 -14.48 34.80
N GLY A 26 4.77 -15.29 34.09
CA GLY A 26 6.07 -14.87 33.55
C GLY A 26 5.95 -13.76 32.54
N VAL A 27 4.98 -13.84 31.61
CA VAL A 27 4.68 -12.79 30.65
C VAL A 27 4.17 -11.53 31.35
N GLY A 28 3.28 -11.67 32.35
CA GLY A 28 2.76 -10.55 33.15
C GLY A 28 3.87 -9.82 33.91
N ALA A 29 4.78 -10.57 34.54
CA ALA A 29 5.93 -10.00 35.27
C ALA A 29 6.91 -9.28 34.29
N ALA A 30 7.23 -9.89 33.14
CA ALA A 30 8.11 -9.29 32.16
C ALA A 30 7.52 -8.00 31.56
N THR A 31 6.22 -8.00 31.26
CA THR A 31 5.53 -6.80 30.75
C THR A 31 5.39 -5.73 31.82
N GLY A 32 5.17 -6.12 33.10
CA GLY A 32 5.16 -5.18 34.24
C GLY A 32 6.51 -4.51 34.46
N LEU A 33 7.61 -5.27 34.37
CA LEU A 33 8.98 -4.71 34.42
C LEU A 33 9.28 -3.78 33.22
N MET A 34 8.86 -4.16 32.01
CA MET A 34 8.99 -3.29 30.82
C MET A 34 8.19 -2.00 30.98
N ALA A 35 7.02 -2.03 31.60
CA ALA A 35 6.18 -0.85 31.83
C ALA A 35 6.82 0.19 32.78
N LEU A 36 7.72 -0.25 33.66
CA LEU A 36 8.49 0.66 34.52
C LEU A 36 9.55 1.44 33.73
N TYR A 37 10.04 0.91 32.61
CA TYR A 37 11.00 1.59 31.73
C TYR A 37 10.32 2.41 30.64
N ASP A 38 9.36 1.82 29.95
CA ASP A 38 8.59 2.47 28.87
C ASP A 38 7.21 1.82 28.73
N PRO A 39 6.12 2.53 29.08
CA PRO A 39 4.76 2.00 29.00
C PRO A 39 4.32 1.65 27.57
N PHE A 40 4.88 2.33 26.54
CA PHE A 40 4.56 2.02 25.15
C PHE A 40 5.24 0.72 24.67
N VAL A 41 6.47 0.44 25.12
CA VAL A 41 7.14 -0.84 24.85
C VAL A 41 6.40 -1.99 25.51
N ALA A 42 5.95 -1.81 26.76
CA ALA A 42 5.14 -2.81 27.44
C ALA A 42 3.80 -3.06 26.74
N LEU A 43 3.11 -2.00 26.31
CA LEU A 43 1.86 -2.10 25.56
C LEU A 43 2.08 -2.82 24.21
N ALA A 44 3.16 -2.52 23.51
CA ALA A 44 3.51 -3.19 22.25
C ALA A 44 3.82 -4.68 22.45
N ALA A 45 4.52 -5.04 23.54
CA ALA A 45 4.80 -6.43 23.89
C ALA A 45 3.52 -7.20 24.24
N VAL A 46 2.62 -6.61 25.04
CA VAL A 46 1.31 -7.20 25.35
C VAL A 46 0.49 -7.38 24.08
N ALA A 47 0.40 -6.34 23.24
CA ALA A 47 -0.31 -6.41 21.97
C ALA A 47 0.25 -7.52 21.06
N PHE A 48 1.58 -7.66 20.98
CA PHE A 48 2.22 -8.73 20.22
C PHE A 48 1.87 -10.12 20.77
N ILE A 49 1.91 -10.31 22.09
CA ILE A 49 1.60 -11.60 22.74
C ILE A 49 0.11 -11.96 22.54
N VAL A 50 -0.79 -11.00 22.79
CA VAL A 50 -2.24 -11.19 22.56
C VAL A 50 -2.50 -11.54 21.10
N LEU A 51 -1.84 -10.85 20.19
CA LEU A 51 -1.94 -11.10 18.77
C LEU A 51 -1.40 -12.48 18.40
N ALA A 52 -0.24 -12.87 18.91
CA ALA A 52 0.35 -14.20 18.71
C ALA A 52 -0.58 -15.33 19.24
N LEU A 53 -1.17 -15.17 20.41
CA LEU A 53 -2.15 -16.13 20.95
C LEU A 53 -3.44 -16.17 20.13
N ALA A 54 -3.93 -14.99 19.67
CA ALA A 54 -5.10 -14.93 18.81
C ALA A 54 -4.86 -15.59 17.44
N THR A 55 -3.61 -15.56 16.93
CA THR A 55 -3.26 -16.21 15.67
C THR A 55 -3.38 -17.73 15.73
N LEU A 56 -3.09 -18.33 16.90
CA LEU A 56 -3.21 -19.76 17.10
C LEU A 56 -4.67 -20.23 17.11
N THR A 57 -5.58 -19.39 17.59
CA THR A 57 -7.01 -19.72 17.73
C THR A 57 -7.84 -19.31 16.52
N LYS A 58 -7.56 -18.15 15.92
CA LYS A 58 -8.31 -17.55 14.82
C LYS A 58 -7.37 -17.01 13.74
N PRO A 59 -6.95 -17.83 12.78
CA PRO A 59 -5.98 -17.43 11.75
C PRO A 59 -6.46 -16.27 10.85
N ASP A 60 -7.78 -16.15 10.64
CA ASP A 60 -8.37 -15.01 9.91
C ASP A 60 -8.09 -13.67 10.63
N PHE A 61 -8.10 -13.69 11.98
CA PHE A 61 -7.78 -12.53 12.79
C PHE A 61 -6.29 -12.15 12.69
N ALA A 62 -5.40 -13.14 12.64
CA ALA A 62 -3.98 -12.89 12.41
C ALA A 62 -3.73 -12.15 11.10
N THR A 63 -4.37 -12.63 10.03
CA THR A 63 -4.25 -12.03 8.71
C THR A 63 -4.75 -10.59 8.72
N PHE A 64 -5.93 -10.35 9.31
CA PHE A 64 -6.49 -9.01 9.49
C PHE A 64 -5.53 -8.08 10.25
N ALA A 65 -5.05 -8.54 11.41
CA ALA A 65 -4.23 -7.73 12.29
C ALA A 65 -2.85 -7.39 11.69
N VAL A 66 -2.20 -8.35 11.01
CA VAL A 66 -0.91 -8.09 10.35
C VAL A 66 -1.08 -7.09 9.20
N ILE A 67 -2.10 -7.23 8.36
CA ILE A 67 -2.38 -6.28 7.28
C ILE A 67 -2.67 -4.88 7.85
N PHE A 68 -3.47 -4.81 8.93
CA PHE A 68 -3.77 -3.56 9.62
C PHE A 68 -2.50 -2.89 10.17
N ILE A 69 -1.64 -3.64 10.89
CA ILE A 69 -0.40 -3.12 11.48
C ILE A 69 0.56 -2.63 10.39
N LEU A 70 0.73 -3.40 9.32
CA LEU A 70 1.61 -3.03 8.21
C LEU A 70 1.14 -1.74 7.51
N TYR A 71 -0.17 -1.65 7.24
CA TYR A 71 -0.69 -0.53 6.46
C TYR A 71 -0.93 0.74 7.28
N SER A 72 -1.30 0.63 8.56
CA SER A 72 -1.45 1.79 9.46
C SER A 72 -0.14 2.47 9.83
N ASN A 73 0.99 1.84 9.53
CA ASN A 73 2.34 2.30 9.91
C ASN A 73 2.62 2.30 11.42
N ILE A 74 1.74 1.68 12.23
CA ILE A 74 1.87 1.65 13.70
C ILE A 74 3.23 1.12 14.14
N ALA A 75 3.72 0.03 13.52
CA ALA A 75 5.00 -0.57 13.89
C ALA A 75 6.18 0.40 13.72
N VAL A 76 6.18 1.21 12.66
CA VAL A 76 7.22 2.21 12.41
C VAL A 76 7.08 3.41 13.33
N VAL A 77 5.84 3.87 13.57
CA VAL A 77 5.57 4.92 14.56
C VAL A 77 6.06 4.49 15.94
N ALA A 78 5.74 3.26 16.36
CA ALA A 78 6.20 2.71 17.63
C ALA A 78 7.74 2.65 17.72
N SER A 79 8.42 2.25 16.64
CA SER A 79 9.89 2.22 16.62
C SER A 79 10.51 3.62 16.60
N ARG A 80 9.93 4.56 15.85
CA ARG A 80 10.53 5.89 15.63
C ARG A 80 10.28 6.86 16.78
N PHE A 81 9.09 6.79 17.40
CA PHE A 81 8.65 7.77 18.39
C PHE A 81 8.58 7.21 19.82
N HIS A 82 8.54 5.86 19.98
CA HIS A 82 8.29 5.19 21.26
C HIS A 82 9.35 4.16 21.63
N GLY A 83 10.54 4.20 21.02
CA GLY A 83 11.67 3.37 21.42
C GLY A 83 11.53 1.86 21.18
N VAL A 84 10.44 1.39 20.51
CA VAL A 84 10.28 -0.03 20.20
C VAL A 84 11.42 -0.49 19.28
N PRO A 85 12.16 -1.58 19.63
CA PRO A 85 13.26 -2.05 18.80
C PRO A 85 12.80 -2.35 17.36
N ARG A 86 13.57 -1.91 16.37
CA ARG A 86 13.25 -2.11 14.94
C ARG A 86 13.03 -3.58 14.58
N LEU A 87 13.76 -4.50 15.21
CA LEU A 87 13.58 -5.93 15.03
C LEU A 87 12.16 -6.40 15.42
N VAL A 88 11.62 -5.88 16.52
CA VAL A 88 10.25 -6.19 16.95
C VAL A 88 9.24 -5.60 15.95
N ALA A 89 9.44 -4.35 15.54
CA ALA A 89 8.58 -3.69 14.56
C ALA A 89 8.57 -4.41 13.19
N SER A 90 9.71 -5.01 12.79
CA SER A 90 9.85 -5.74 11.52
C SER A 90 9.39 -7.21 11.61
N ALA A 91 9.20 -7.74 12.83
CA ALA A 91 8.83 -9.15 13.02
C ALA A 91 7.33 -9.44 12.86
N PHE A 92 6.46 -8.41 12.86
CA PHE A 92 5.01 -8.61 12.76
C PHE A 92 4.55 -9.45 11.56
N PRO A 93 5.14 -9.35 10.35
CA PRO A 93 4.77 -10.22 9.24
C PRO A 93 4.96 -11.71 9.53
N LEU A 94 5.93 -12.08 10.39
CA LEU A 94 6.19 -13.46 10.77
C LEU A 94 5.03 -14.11 11.53
N LEU A 95 4.11 -13.32 12.11
CA LEU A 95 2.88 -13.84 12.71
C LEU A 95 2.01 -14.57 11.67
N LEU A 96 2.14 -14.27 10.38
CA LEU A 96 1.48 -15.01 9.30
C LEU A 96 2.07 -16.41 9.07
N ALA A 97 3.24 -16.71 9.63
CA ALA A 97 3.79 -18.06 9.59
C ALA A 97 2.91 -19.04 10.37
N ALA A 98 2.27 -18.63 11.47
CA ALA A 98 1.38 -19.48 12.25
C ALA A 98 0.17 -19.99 11.43
N PRO A 99 -0.66 -19.15 10.80
CA PRO A 99 -1.73 -19.63 9.92
C PRO A 99 -1.19 -20.41 8.72
N LEU A 100 -0.02 -20.05 8.16
CA LEU A 100 0.60 -20.80 7.06
C LEU A 100 0.98 -22.22 7.50
N ILE A 101 1.69 -22.37 8.62
CA ILE A 101 2.09 -23.68 9.18
C ILE A 101 0.85 -24.53 9.47
N ARG A 102 -0.19 -23.94 10.07
CA ARG A 102 -1.46 -24.61 10.30
C ARG A 102 -2.08 -25.14 9.00
N ASP A 103 -2.13 -24.31 7.96
CA ASP A 103 -2.73 -24.71 6.68
C ASP A 103 -1.90 -25.79 5.97
N LEU A 104 -0.57 -25.77 6.09
CA LEU A 104 0.33 -26.79 5.55
C LEU A 104 0.23 -28.11 6.32
N ILE A 105 0.30 -28.08 7.66
CA ILE A 105 0.37 -29.29 8.49
C ILE A 105 -1.02 -29.88 8.73
N LEU A 106 -1.99 -29.08 9.23
CA LEU A 106 -3.30 -29.58 9.64
C LEU A 106 -4.25 -29.74 8.46
N ARG A 107 -4.23 -28.80 7.50
CA ARG A 107 -5.12 -28.84 6.33
C ARG A 107 -4.47 -29.49 5.11
N ARG A 108 -3.19 -29.85 5.19
CA ARG A 108 -2.40 -30.46 4.12
C ARG A 108 -2.49 -29.68 2.80
N GLN A 109 -2.63 -28.36 2.89
CA GLN A 109 -2.69 -27.50 1.70
C GLN A 109 -1.30 -27.36 1.08
N ARG A 110 -1.23 -27.34 -0.24
CA ARG A 110 0.03 -27.13 -0.96
C ARG A 110 0.43 -25.65 -0.91
N ILE A 111 1.73 -25.38 -0.93
CA ILE A 111 2.27 -24.02 -1.08
C ILE A 111 1.84 -23.49 -2.47
N VAL A 112 1.40 -22.24 -2.49
CA VAL A 112 1.08 -21.53 -3.73
C VAL A 112 2.31 -20.75 -4.18
N ILE A 113 2.84 -21.15 -5.33
CA ILE A 113 3.89 -20.41 -6.03
C ILE A 113 3.21 -19.64 -7.16
N THR A 114 3.05 -18.33 -6.96
CA THR A 114 2.48 -17.45 -8.00
C THR A 114 3.51 -17.16 -9.08
N PRO A 115 3.10 -16.82 -10.32
CA PRO A 115 4.04 -16.47 -11.39
C PRO A 115 4.94 -15.25 -11.07
N VAL A 116 4.53 -14.41 -10.13
CA VAL A 116 5.27 -13.22 -9.68
C VAL A 116 6.40 -13.58 -8.71
N LEU A 117 6.26 -14.67 -7.93
CA LEU A 117 7.26 -15.03 -6.91
C LEU A 117 8.67 -15.29 -7.49
N PRO A 118 8.84 -16.05 -8.59
CA PRO A 118 10.14 -16.20 -9.23
C PRO A 118 10.75 -14.88 -9.73
N LEU A 119 9.89 -13.96 -10.22
CA LEU A 119 10.33 -12.63 -10.65
C LEU A 119 10.83 -11.78 -9.49
N LEU A 120 10.16 -11.84 -8.33
CA LEU A 120 10.62 -11.16 -7.11
C LEU A 120 11.94 -11.75 -6.60
N PHE A 121 12.11 -13.08 -6.71
CA PHE A 121 13.36 -13.73 -6.36
C PHE A 121 14.48 -13.30 -7.32
N PHE A 122 14.21 -13.23 -8.63
CA PHE A 122 15.17 -12.72 -9.60
C PHE A 122 15.53 -11.25 -9.34
N LEU A 123 14.54 -10.42 -8.97
CA LEU A 123 14.80 -9.03 -8.58
C LEU A 123 15.71 -8.94 -7.34
N LEU A 124 15.54 -9.84 -6.35
CA LEU A 124 16.46 -9.95 -5.21
C LEU A 124 17.89 -10.28 -5.68
N VAL A 125 18.03 -11.23 -6.61
CA VAL A 125 19.35 -11.58 -7.17
C VAL A 125 19.99 -10.36 -7.84
N VAL A 126 19.24 -9.61 -8.65
CA VAL A 126 19.73 -8.38 -9.29
C VAL A 126 20.17 -7.35 -8.24
N GLN A 127 19.41 -7.18 -7.15
CA GLN A 127 19.77 -6.26 -6.07
C GLN A 127 21.06 -6.72 -5.34
N VAL A 128 21.21 -8.03 -5.08
CA VAL A 128 22.43 -8.59 -4.46
C VAL A 128 23.63 -8.39 -5.37
N LEU A 129 23.50 -8.63 -6.69
CA LEU A 129 24.56 -8.33 -7.65
C LEU A 129 24.89 -6.83 -7.70
N GLY A 130 23.88 -5.97 -7.58
CA GLY A 130 24.07 -4.51 -7.50
C GLY A 130 24.88 -4.06 -6.28
N MET A 131 24.98 -4.87 -5.21
CA MET A 131 25.85 -4.56 -4.06
C MET A 131 27.33 -4.44 -4.46
N ILE A 132 27.77 -5.14 -5.52
CA ILE A 132 29.16 -5.12 -6.00
C ILE A 132 29.54 -3.70 -6.50
N PHE A 133 28.59 -2.96 -7.03
CA PHE A 133 28.78 -1.61 -7.58
C PHE A 133 28.45 -0.50 -6.59
N SER A 134 28.16 -0.85 -5.35
CA SER A 134 27.72 0.09 -4.32
C SER A 134 28.86 0.97 -3.80
N ARG A 135 28.62 2.28 -3.70
CA ARG A 135 29.51 3.24 -3.01
C ARG A 135 29.43 3.11 -1.47
N ASP A 136 28.31 2.56 -0.95
CA ASP A 136 28.09 2.36 0.49
C ASP A 136 27.39 1.01 0.72
N LEU A 137 28.20 0.00 1.01
CA LEU A 137 27.73 -1.36 1.21
C LEU A 137 26.77 -1.50 2.40
N ALA A 138 26.93 -0.69 3.46
CA ALA A 138 26.05 -0.75 4.63
C ALA A 138 24.61 -0.30 4.27
N VAL A 139 24.50 0.76 3.49
CA VAL A 139 23.20 1.24 2.99
C VAL A 139 22.57 0.24 2.04
N THR A 140 23.31 -0.26 1.06
CA THR A 140 22.78 -1.23 0.09
C THR A 140 22.34 -2.51 0.77
N ARG A 141 23.15 -3.04 1.71
CA ARG A 141 22.77 -4.22 2.52
C ARG A 141 21.45 -3.99 3.26
N THR A 142 21.25 -2.81 3.84
CA THR A 142 20.00 -2.47 4.53
C THR A 142 18.81 -2.52 3.57
N VAL A 143 18.93 -1.91 2.38
CA VAL A 143 17.87 -1.90 1.36
C VAL A 143 17.55 -3.32 0.86
N VAL A 144 18.56 -4.16 0.64
CA VAL A 144 18.37 -5.56 0.22
C VAL A 144 17.67 -6.38 1.32
N ILE A 145 18.05 -6.19 2.59
CA ILE A 145 17.39 -6.84 3.73
C ILE A 145 15.93 -6.36 3.86
N GLU A 146 15.68 -5.06 3.74
CA GLU A 146 14.31 -4.51 3.73
C GLU A 146 13.49 -5.11 2.59
N PHE A 147 14.04 -5.22 1.38
CA PHE A 147 13.36 -5.87 0.26
C PHE A 147 13.06 -7.33 0.53
N PHE A 148 13.98 -8.09 1.13
CA PHE A 148 13.75 -9.48 1.48
C PHE A 148 12.59 -9.62 2.48
N PHE A 149 12.60 -8.86 3.58
CA PHE A 149 11.59 -9.01 4.65
C PHE A 149 10.26 -8.32 4.31
N GLU A 150 10.29 -7.07 3.87
CA GLU A 150 9.09 -6.27 3.60
C GLU A 150 8.54 -6.46 2.18
N GLY A 151 9.34 -7.00 1.25
CA GLY A 151 8.95 -7.32 -0.12
C GLY A 151 8.67 -8.81 -0.30
N LEU A 152 9.71 -9.59 -0.49
CA LEU A 152 9.62 -11.00 -0.89
C LEU A 152 8.89 -11.88 0.15
N LEU A 153 9.28 -11.78 1.43
CA LEU A 153 8.70 -12.59 2.50
C LEU A 153 7.23 -12.21 2.75
N VAL A 154 6.91 -10.92 2.82
CA VAL A 154 5.51 -10.46 2.96
C VAL A 154 4.68 -10.93 1.78
N TYR A 155 5.20 -10.83 0.56
CA TYR A 155 4.52 -11.33 -0.64
C TYR A 155 4.22 -12.83 -0.53
N PHE A 156 5.22 -13.64 -0.17
CA PHE A 156 5.08 -15.08 -0.01
C PHE A 156 4.06 -15.45 1.07
N LEU A 157 4.14 -14.83 2.24
CA LEU A 157 3.24 -15.12 3.36
C LEU A 157 1.79 -14.75 3.02
N ILE A 158 1.54 -13.55 2.50
CA ILE A 158 0.20 -13.07 2.15
C ILE A 158 -0.44 -13.95 1.07
N THR A 159 0.27 -14.27 0.00
CA THR A 159 -0.28 -15.10 -1.09
C THR A 159 -0.58 -16.52 -0.65
N ASN A 160 0.07 -16.98 0.41
CA ASN A 160 -0.11 -18.32 0.98
C ASN A 160 -1.12 -18.39 2.12
N VAL A 161 -1.50 -17.28 2.74
CA VAL A 161 -2.51 -17.22 3.82
C VAL A 161 -3.86 -16.72 3.29
N VAL A 162 -3.86 -15.77 2.36
CA VAL A 162 -5.10 -15.17 1.82
C VAL A 162 -5.59 -15.98 0.62
N ARG A 163 -6.40 -17.03 0.88
CA ARG A 163 -6.80 -18.03 -0.13
C ARG A 163 -8.31 -18.15 -0.37
N THR A 164 -9.13 -17.37 0.29
CA THR A 164 -10.59 -17.45 0.18
C THR A 164 -11.21 -16.08 -0.08
N PRO A 165 -12.43 -16.01 -0.69
CA PRO A 165 -13.14 -14.75 -0.85
C PRO A 165 -13.34 -14.01 0.47
N ARG A 166 -13.57 -14.77 1.57
CA ARG A 166 -13.71 -14.21 2.92
C ARG A 166 -12.42 -13.53 3.40
N THR A 167 -11.26 -14.18 3.24
CA THR A 167 -9.98 -13.61 3.67
C THR A 167 -9.58 -12.39 2.83
N ILE A 168 -9.91 -12.37 1.51
CA ILE A 168 -9.75 -11.16 0.67
C ILE A 168 -10.61 -10.01 1.19
N ARG A 169 -11.88 -10.27 1.51
CA ARG A 169 -12.78 -9.24 2.07
C ARG A 169 -12.27 -8.72 3.42
N LEU A 170 -11.81 -9.60 4.31
CA LEU A 170 -11.18 -9.22 5.58
C LEU A 170 -9.92 -8.38 5.38
N ALA A 171 -9.09 -8.71 4.38
CA ALA A 171 -7.91 -7.92 4.05
C ALA A 171 -8.30 -6.50 3.61
N VAL A 172 -9.34 -6.35 2.79
CA VAL A 172 -9.83 -5.02 2.38
C VAL A 172 -10.37 -4.23 3.59
N TRP A 173 -11.10 -4.87 4.52
CA TRP A 173 -11.54 -4.22 5.76
C TRP A 173 -10.35 -3.79 6.63
N ALA A 174 -9.31 -4.63 6.75
CA ALA A 174 -8.09 -4.27 7.47
C ALA A 174 -7.39 -3.05 6.86
N LEU A 175 -7.29 -2.99 5.53
CA LEU A 175 -6.73 -1.85 4.81
C LEU A 175 -7.54 -0.57 5.03
N LEU A 176 -8.89 -0.64 4.93
CA LEU A 176 -9.75 0.52 5.15
C LEU A 176 -9.69 1.02 6.59
N LEU A 177 -9.67 0.11 7.57
CA LEU A 177 -9.52 0.51 8.97
C LEU A 177 -8.15 1.13 9.23
N ALA A 178 -7.07 0.60 8.65
CA ALA A 178 -5.73 1.17 8.73
C ALA A 178 -5.66 2.57 8.12
N GLY A 179 -6.26 2.75 6.93
CA GLY A 179 -6.37 4.04 6.26
C GLY A 179 -7.21 5.06 7.05
N PHE A 180 -8.29 4.60 7.69
CA PHE A 180 -9.10 5.43 8.58
C PHE A 180 -8.28 5.92 9.78
N VAL A 181 -7.57 5.04 10.48
CA VAL A 181 -6.70 5.41 11.61
C VAL A 181 -5.62 6.40 11.15
N ALA A 182 -5.02 6.20 9.98
CA ALA A 182 -4.04 7.12 9.42
C ALA A 182 -4.63 8.47 9.02
N SER A 183 -5.95 8.57 8.77
CA SER A 183 -6.59 9.78 8.24
C SER A 183 -7.39 10.55 9.28
N ILE A 184 -7.92 9.90 10.31
CA ILE A 184 -8.78 10.56 11.31
C ILE A 184 -8.05 11.65 12.09
N ILE A 185 -6.75 11.40 12.43
CA ILE A 185 -5.94 12.37 13.15
C ILE A 185 -5.62 13.60 12.28
N PRO A 186 -5.15 13.49 11.03
CA PRO A 186 -5.06 14.61 10.10
C PRO A 186 -6.37 15.39 9.94
N CYS A 187 -7.52 14.71 9.84
CA CYS A 187 -8.82 15.39 9.79
C CYS A 187 -9.09 16.17 11.07
N TYR A 188 -8.81 15.59 12.23
CA TYR A 188 -8.95 16.27 13.52
C TYR A 188 -8.02 17.50 13.62
N GLN A 189 -6.73 17.37 13.23
CA GLN A 189 -5.79 18.49 13.21
C GLN A 189 -6.28 19.64 12.33
N GLN A 190 -6.86 19.33 11.17
CA GLN A 190 -7.41 20.35 10.28
C GLN A 190 -8.60 21.07 10.87
N LEU A 191 -9.48 20.35 11.59
CA LEU A 191 -10.69 20.94 12.21
C LEU A 191 -10.38 21.78 13.45
N THR A 192 -9.36 21.40 14.22
CA THR A 192 -9.03 22.05 15.51
C THR A 192 -7.86 23.02 15.42
N GLY A 193 -7.10 23.03 14.31
CA GLY A 193 -5.89 23.83 14.18
C GLY A 193 -4.70 23.33 15.00
N THR A 194 -4.75 22.12 15.55
CA THR A 194 -3.70 21.55 16.43
C THR A 194 -2.51 20.97 15.66
N PHE A 195 -1.89 21.79 14.80
CA PHE A 195 -0.79 21.35 13.93
C PHE A 195 0.55 21.16 14.63
N ASP A 196 0.73 21.75 15.82
CA ASP A 196 1.96 21.65 16.60
C ASP A 196 2.09 20.29 17.32
N SER A 197 0.96 19.57 17.48
CA SER A 197 0.95 18.24 18.08
C SER A 197 1.19 17.17 17.01
N ASN A 198 2.18 16.29 17.23
CA ASN A 198 2.41 15.13 16.36
C ASN A 198 1.54 13.91 16.72
N PHE A 199 0.69 14.02 17.76
CA PHE A 199 -0.21 12.93 18.21
C PHE A 199 0.53 11.59 18.33
N ALA A 200 1.63 11.56 19.10
CA ALA A 200 2.45 10.37 19.29
C ALA A 200 3.00 9.76 17.97
N GLY A 201 3.21 10.60 16.95
CA GLY A 201 3.71 10.19 15.63
C GLY A 201 2.63 9.86 14.59
N PHE A 202 1.34 9.95 14.94
CA PHE A 202 0.23 9.71 14.01
C PHE A 202 -0.27 10.98 13.31
N GLY A 203 0.06 12.16 13.83
CA GLY A 203 -0.30 13.47 13.26
C GLY A 203 0.91 14.22 12.75
N GLN A 204 1.81 13.55 12.02
CA GLN A 204 3.02 14.20 11.52
C GLN A 204 2.67 15.25 10.47
N THR A 205 3.25 16.43 10.65
CA THR A 205 3.22 17.53 9.68
C THR A 205 4.58 17.63 9.00
N SER A 206 4.62 18.07 7.77
CA SER A 206 5.91 18.29 7.10
C SER A 206 6.43 19.66 7.45
N GLU A 207 7.33 19.75 8.41
CA GLU A 207 8.01 20.99 8.76
C GLU A 207 9.14 21.34 7.79
N VAL A 208 9.69 20.37 7.08
CA VAL A 208 10.85 20.56 6.22
C VAL A 208 10.42 20.94 4.81
N GLY A 209 10.45 22.23 4.50
CA GLY A 209 10.65 22.73 3.15
C GLY A 209 9.40 23.01 2.32
N PHE A 210 8.19 22.97 2.85
CA PHE A 210 7.01 23.40 2.10
C PHE A 210 6.10 24.35 2.88
N ARG A 211 6.70 25.46 3.32
CA ARG A 211 5.94 26.69 3.38
C ARG A 211 5.65 27.06 1.93
N THR A 212 4.49 26.72 1.43
CA THR A 212 4.00 27.34 0.19
C THR A 212 3.55 28.74 0.55
N GLY A 213 4.50 29.63 0.73
CA GLY A 213 4.26 31.02 0.45
C GLY A 213 4.06 31.11 -1.06
N ASP A 214 2.85 31.13 -1.55
CA ASP A 214 2.57 31.94 -2.69
C ASP A 214 2.75 33.35 -2.16
N MET A 215 3.84 34.01 -2.55
CA MET A 215 3.93 35.46 -2.49
C MET A 215 2.93 35.99 -3.51
N THR A 216 1.67 35.96 -3.16
CA THR A 216 0.75 36.95 -3.71
C THR A 216 1.03 38.25 -2.98
N THR A 217 0.97 39.35 -3.66
CA THR A 217 1.22 40.72 -3.20
C THR A 217 0.41 41.14 -1.95
N HIS A 218 -0.30 40.23 -1.28
CA HIS A 218 -1.19 40.45 -0.14
C HIS A 218 -1.03 39.44 1.01
N GLY A 219 0.18 38.98 1.30
CA GLY A 219 0.47 38.18 2.49
C GLY A 219 0.76 36.70 2.22
N GLU A 220 1.70 36.14 2.97
CA GLU A 220 2.06 34.72 2.94
C GLU A 220 0.90 33.86 3.46
N VAL A 221 0.22 33.15 2.60
CA VAL A 221 -0.70 32.06 3.01
C VAL A 221 0.14 30.83 3.34
N ARG A 222 0.44 30.64 4.62
CA ARG A 222 1.14 29.45 5.11
C ARG A 222 0.17 28.29 5.21
N GLN A 223 0.26 27.35 4.29
CA GLN A 223 -0.54 26.13 4.35
C GLN A 223 0.27 24.96 4.89
N ILE A 224 -0.19 24.39 6.02
CA ILE A 224 0.37 23.18 6.60
C ILE A 224 -0.16 21.98 5.82
N ARG A 225 0.72 21.06 5.42
CA ARG A 225 0.39 19.81 4.75
C ARG A 225 0.50 18.65 5.73
N LEU A 226 -0.53 17.83 5.76
CA LEU A 226 -0.65 16.72 6.71
C LEU A 226 -0.09 15.44 6.08
N ALA A 227 0.62 14.66 6.88
CA ALA A 227 1.29 13.43 6.46
C ALA A 227 0.90 12.20 7.31
N GLY A 228 0.05 12.38 8.31
CA GLY A 228 -0.47 11.31 9.17
C GLY A 228 0.64 10.50 9.82
N SER A 229 0.46 9.18 9.89
CA SER A 229 1.45 8.23 10.44
C SER A 229 2.65 7.98 9.52
N ILE A 230 2.62 8.45 8.26
CA ILE A 230 3.66 8.17 7.26
C ILE A 230 4.80 9.18 7.30
N GLY A 231 4.50 10.44 7.65
CA GLY A 231 5.49 11.50 7.82
C GLY A 231 5.96 12.18 6.52
N GLU A 232 5.54 11.69 5.35
CA GLU A 232 5.79 12.33 4.05
C GLU A 232 4.46 12.46 3.29
N GLN A 233 4.06 13.69 3.01
CA GLN A 233 2.71 14.02 2.55
C GLN A 233 2.35 13.43 1.18
N ASN A 234 3.29 13.34 0.23
CA ASN A 234 2.99 12.78 -1.09
C ASN A 234 2.84 11.26 -1.02
N ARG A 235 3.60 10.61 -0.12
CA ARG A 235 3.46 9.18 0.17
C ARG A 235 2.15 8.88 0.89
N TYR A 236 1.82 9.74 1.85
CA TYR A 236 0.53 9.66 2.52
C TYR A 236 -0.61 9.74 1.50
N ALA A 237 -0.57 10.72 0.58
CA ALA A 237 -1.53 10.83 -0.50
C ALA A 237 -1.57 9.57 -1.39
N GLN A 238 -0.40 9.03 -1.78
CA GLN A 238 -0.31 7.80 -2.57
C GLN A 238 -0.99 6.62 -1.88
N ASN A 239 -0.70 6.42 -0.59
CA ASN A 239 -1.26 5.30 0.17
C ASN A 239 -2.78 5.47 0.39
N MET A 240 -3.24 6.67 0.69
CA MET A 240 -4.68 6.92 0.84
C MET A 240 -5.42 6.74 -0.51
N LEU A 241 -4.83 7.20 -1.61
CA LEU A 241 -5.42 7.05 -2.94
C LEU A 241 -5.63 5.57 -3.34
N MET A 242 -4.71 4.67 -2.98
CA MET A 242 -4.86 3.23 -3.23
C MET A 242 -6.12 2.64 -2.57
N LEU A 243 -6.53 3.18 -1.42
CA LEU A 243 -7.67 2.65 -0.67
C LEU A 243 -9.03 3.14 -1.19
N LEU A 244 -9.08 4.30 -1.87
CA LEU A 244 -10.34 4.88 -2.33
C LEU A 244 -11.12 3.94 -3.28
N PRO A 245 -10.51 3.35 -4.34
CA PRO A 245 -11.24 2.41 -5.19
C PRO A 245 -11.63 1.11 -4.45
N LEU A 246 -10.80 0.62 -3.52
CA LEU A 246 -11.13 -0.55 -2.71
C LEU A 246 -12.36 -0.30 -1.83
N GLY A 247 -12.42 0.84 -1.15
CA GLY A 247 -13.53 1.22 -0.29
C GLY A 247 -14.82 1.45 -1.07
N LEU A 248 -14.75 2.15 -2.21
CA LEU A 248 -15.90 2.39 -3.08
C LEU A 248 -16.47 1.06 -3.62
N LEU A 249 -15.62 0.16 -4.09
CA LEU A 249 -16.06 -1.12 -4.65
C LEU A 249 -16.54 -2.10 -3.57
N LEU A 250 -16.00 -2.01 -2.35
CA LEU A 250 -16.53 -2.74 -1.20
C LEU A 250 -17.93 -2.22 -0.82
N PHE A 251 -18.14 -0.88 -0.79
CA PHE A 251 -19.47 -0.28 -0.60
C PHE A 251 -20.51 -0.78 -1.61
N LEU A 252 -20.11 -0.93 -2.88
CA LEU A 252 -21.00 -1.44 -3.93
C LEU A 252 -21.25 -2.96 -3.82
N SER A 253 -20.42 -3.70 -3.08
CA SER A 253 -20.41 -5.17 -3.05
C SER A 253 -21.06 -5.77 -1.82
N ASP A 254 -21.21 -5.04 -0.72
CA ASP A 254 -21.73 -5.60 0.52
C ASP A 254 -23.27 -5.68 0.51
N ARG A 255 -23.84 -6.76 1.08
CA ARG A 255 -25.30 -6.95 1.19
C ARG A 255 -25.91 -6.13 2.32
N SER A 256 -25.16 -5.97 3.40
CA SER A 256 -25.64 -5.28 4.60
C SER A 256 -25.60 -3.76 4.42
N LYS A 257 -26.73 -3.08 4.57
CA LYS A 257 -26.77 -1.60 4.56
C LYS A 257 -25.81 -0.99 5.58
N ARG A 258 -25.67 -1.60 6.77
CA ARG A 258 -24.76 -1.14 7.83
C ARG A 258 -23.31 -1.21 7.38
N MET A 259 -22.90 -2.34 6.80
CA MET A 259 -21.53 -2.54 6.32
C MET A 259 -21.22 -1.63 5.11
N ARG A 260 -22.21 -1.43 4.21
CA ARG A 260 -22.07 -0.46 3.11
C ARG A 260 -21.84 0.96 3.64
N LEU A 261 -22.66 1.42 4.59
CA LEU A 261 -22.51 2.75 5.19
C LEU A 261 -21.16 2.88 5.92
N LEU A 262 -20.72 1.83 6.62
CA LEU A 262 -19.41 1.80 7.27
C LEU A 262 -18.28 1.91 6.23
N ALA A 263 -18.33 1.14 5.14
CA ALA A 263 -17.34 1.22 4.07
C ALA A 263 -17.30 2.63 3.45
N LEU A 264 -18.46 3.23 3.21
CA LEU A 264 -18.56 4.59 2.69
C LEU A 264 -17.98 5.62 3.66
N PHE A 265 -18.32 5.52 4.95
CA PHE A 265 -17.80 6.41 5.99
C PHE A 265 -16.28 6.34 6.10
N LEU A 266 -15.71 5.13 6.19
CA LEU A 266 -14.25 4.96 6.23
C LEU A 266 -13.60 5.54 4.96
N THR A 267 -14.18 5.27 3.78
CA THR A 267 -13.67 5.78 2.51
C THR A 267 -13.74 7.31 2.43
N ALA A 268 -14.79 7.93 2.96
CA ALA A 268 -14.92 9.39 3.01
C ALA A 268 -13.85 10.04 3.89
N ILE A 269 -13.56 9.47 5.07
CA ILE A 269 -12.48 9.97 5.95
C ILE A 269 -11.11 9.78 5.29
N ILE A 270 -10.86 8.64 4.63
CA ILE A 270 -9.63 8.39 3.87
C ILE A 270 -9.51 9.40 2.71
N GLY A 271 -10.61 9.69 2.02
CA GLY A 271 -10.67 10.70 0.96
C GLY A 271 -10.38 12.11 1.47
N ALA A 272 -10.93 12.49 2.63
CA ALA A 272 -10.60 13.75 3.29
C ALA A 272 -9.11 13.82 3.64
N GLY A 273 -8.54 12.78 4.24
CA GLY A 273 -7.10 12.68 4.51
C GLY A 273 -6.25 12.81 3.24
N PHE A 274 -6.64 12.14 2.16
CA PHE A 274 -5.97 12.29 0.86
C PHE A 274 -5.95 13.75 0.38
N MET A 275 -7.07 14.46 0.48
CA MET A 275 -7.15 15.88 0.09
C MET A 275 -6.26 16.76 0.97
N LEU A 276 -6.21 16.52 2.29
CA LEU A 276 -5.40 17.29 3.24
C LEU A 276 -3.88 17.16 3.04
N ALA A 277 -3.44 16.18 2.27
CA ALA A 277 -2.04 16.07 1.84
C ALA A 277 -1.63 17.11 0.80
N PHE A 278 -2.59 17.73 0.12
CA PHE A 278 -2.37 18.74 -0.94
C PHE A 278 -1.32 18.31 -1.99
N SER A 279 -1.38 17.04 -2.43
CA SER A 279 -0.42 16.46 -3.37
C SER A 279 -0.86 16.66 -4.83
N ARG A 280 -0.11 17.45 -5.60
CA ARG A 280 -0.35 17.63 -7.05
C ARG A 280 -0.23 16.31 -7.81
N GLY A 281 0.83 15.54 -7.54
CA GLY A 281 1.01 14.21 -8.14
C GLY A 281 -0.12 13.24 -7.77
N GLY A 282 -0.62 13.32 -6.51
CA GLY A 282 -1.79 12.57 -6.06
C GLY A 282 -3.06 12.95 -6.83
N ALA A 283 -3.28 14.25 -7.10
CA ALA A 283 -4.44 14.72 -7.87
C ALA A 283 -4.40 14.20 -9.32
N VAL A 284 -3.24 14.25 -9.99
CA VAL A 284 -3.07 13.68 -11.34
C VAL A 284 -3.33 12.17 -11.33
N ALA A 285 -2.78 11.45 -10.36
CA ALA A 285 -3.01 10.01 -10.22
C ALA A 285 -4.48 9.68 -9.93
N PHE A 286 -5.18 10.49 -9.15
CA PHE A 286 -6.63 10.35 -8.92
C PHE A 286 -7.42 10.47 -10.24
N LEU A 287 -7.10 11.45 -11.08
CA LEU A 287 -7.72 11.60 -12.40
C LEU A 287 -7.44 10.40 -13.31
N ILE A 288 -6.23 9.84 -13.28
CA ILE A 288 -5.88 8.61 -14.02
C ILE A 288 -6.73 7.43 -13.52
N VAL A 289 -6.91 7.29 -12.20
CA VAL A 289 -7.78 6.24 -11.62
C VAL A 289 -9.22 6.43 -12.08
N LEU A 290 -9.76 7.64 -12.02
CA LEU A 290 -11.13 7.93 -12.50
C LEU A 290 -11.27 7.62 -14.00
N ALA A 291 -10.34 8.07 -14.82
CA ALA A 291 -10.33 7.76 -16.26
C ALA A 291 -10.30 6.24 -16.51
N THR A 292 -9.50 5.51 -15.73
CA THR A 292 -9.45 4.04 -15.81
C THR A 292 -10.78 3.42 -15.40
N MET A 293 -11.44 3.90 -14.33
CA MET A 293 -12.77 3.42 -13.91
C MET A 293 -13.82 3.60 -15.01
N VAL A 294 -13.77 4.73 -15.73
CA VAL A 294 -14.63 4.98 -16.90
C VAL A 294 -14.32 3.98 -18.02
N LEU A 295 -13.05 3.85 -18.38
CA LEU A 295 -12.59 2.99 -19.48
C LEU A 295 -12.99 1.52 -19.28
N ILE A 296 -12.86 1.01 -18.05
CA ILE A 296 -13.26 -0.36 -17.71
C ILE A 296 -14.75 -0.49 -17.34
N ARG A 297 -15.52 0.59 -17.47
CA ARG A 297 -16.98 0.65 -17.23
C ARG A 297 -17.39 0.18 -15.83
N THR A 298 -16.62 0.52 -14.81
CA THR A 298 -16.95 0.22 -13.40
C THR A 298 -17.87 1.25 -12.77
N VAL A 299 -17.90 2.44 -13.32
CA VAL A 299 -18.73 3.58 -12.87
C VAL A 299 -19.61 4.08 -14.01
N THR A 300 -20.80 4.52 -13.66
CA THR A 300 -21.74 5.17 -14.57
C THR A 300 -21.46 6.66 -14.64
N LEU A 301 -21.92 7.32 -15.70
CA LEU A 301 -21.80 8.79 -15.84
C LEU A 301 -22.39 9.53 -14.63
N ARG A 302 -23.53 9.05 -14.11
CA ARG A 302 -24.17 9.62 -12.91
C ARG A 302 -23.24 9.56 -11.69
N GLN A 303 -22.54 8.44 -11.47
CA GLN A 303 -21.57 8.31 -10.37
C GLN A 303 -20.36 9.21 -10.55
N ILE A 304 -19.89 9.40 -11.79
CA ILE A 304 -18.81 10.33 -12.11
C ILE A 304 -19.23 11.76 -11.79
N LEU A 305 -20.44 12.16 -12.16
CA LEU A 305 -20.98 13.49 -11.83
C LEU A 305 -21.06 13.72 -10.32
N VAL A 306 -21.48 12.69 -9.54
CA VAL A 306 -21.50 12.77 -8.07
C VAL A 306 -20.08 12.93 -7.51
N VAL A 307 -19.10 12.13 -7.97
CA VAL A 307 -17.71 12.27 -7.55
C VAL A 307 -17.17 13.64 -7.96
N GLY A 308 -17.44 14.09 -9.19
CA GLY A 308 -17.06 15.42 -9.66
C GLY A 308 -17.64 16.54 -8.80
N LEU A 309 -18.91 16.44 -8.44
CA LEU A 309 -19.55 17.40 -7.53
C LEU A 309 -18.87 17.42 -6.15
N VAL A 310 -18.58 16.26 -5.56
CA VAL A 310 -17.86 16.16 -4.28
C VAL A 310 -16.48 16.79 -4.37
N VAL A 311 -15.74 16.55 -5.45
CA VAL A 311 -14.42 17.17 -5.69
C VAL A 311 -14.56 18.69 -5.80
N VAL A 312 -15.53 19.18 -6.58
CA VAL A 312 -15.76 20.63 -6.73
C VAL A 312 -16.14 21.27 -5.40
N LEU A 313 -17.04 20.65 -4.62
CA LEU A 313 -17.39 21.14 -3.28
C LEU A 313 -16.19 21.17 -2.35
N GLY A 314 -15.33 20.16 -2.40
CA GLY A 314 -14.07 20.12 -1.65
C GLY A 314 -13.10 21.23 -2.07
N LEU A 315 -12.97 21.52 -3.36
CA LEU A 315 -12.15 22.61 -3.88
C LEU A 315 -12.71 23.99 -3.47
N VAL A 316 -14.02 24.15 -3.47
CA VAL A 316 -14.67 25.39 -3.02
C VAL A 316 -14.50 25.58 -1.51
N ALA A 317 -14.62 24.51 -0.73
CA ALA A 317 -14.42 24.53 0.72
C ALA A 317 -12.94 24.80 1.10
N MET A 318 -12.01 24.57 0.17
CA MET A 318 -10.57 24.76 0.38
C MET A 318 -9.94 25.60 -0.73
N PRO A 319 -10.10 26.94 -0.74
CA PRO A 319 -9.60 27.83 -1.81
C PRO A 319 -8.10 27.68 -2.07
N GLN A 320 -7.33 27.32 -1.03
CA GLN A 320 -5.89 27.07 -1.11
C GLN A 320 -5.55 25.87 -2.02
N TYR A 321 -6.44 24.86 -2.09
CA TYR A 321 -6.27 23.73 -2.99
C TYR A 321 -6.44 24.14 -4.45
N TRP A 322 -7.40 25.02 -4.73
CA TRP A 322 -7.62 25.59 -6.06
C TRP A 322 -6.40 26.36 -6.57
N ALA A 323 -5.80 27.20 -5.73
CA ALA A 323 -4.57 27.91 -6.06
C ALA A 323 -3.43 26.94 -6.45
N ARG A 324 -3.32 25.78 -5.79
CA ARG A 324 -2.32 24.75 -6.14
C ARG A 324 -2.64 23.99 -7.41
N VAL A 325 -3.91 23.70 -7.68
CA VAL A 325 -4.31 23.01 -8.91
C VAL A 325 -4.01 23.88 -10.14
N LYS A 326 -4.21 25.19 -10.04
CA LYS A 326 -3.85 26.13 -11.11
C LYS A 326 -2.38 26.03 -11.53
N THR A 327 -1.47 25.78 -10.57
CA THR A 327 -0.03 25.64 -10.88
C THR A 327 0.33 24.33 -11.60
N ILE A 328 -0.62 23.39 -11.79
CA ILE A 328 -0.42 22.20 -12.65
C ILE A 328 -0.40 22.62 -14.13
N GLY A 329 -1.21 23.63 -14.51
CA GLY A 329 -1.25 24.16 -15.87
C GLY A 329 0.05 24.84 -16.33
N ASP A 330 0.91 25.25 -15.40
CA ASP A 330 2.20 25.90 -15.70
C ASP A 330 3.34 24.91 -16.03
N ILE A 331 3.11 23.59 -15.89
CA ILE A 331 4.12 22.54 -16.14
C ILE A 331 4.71 22.61 -17.57
N PRO A 332 3.91 22.79 -18.66
CA PRO A 332 4.47 22.93 -20.00
C PRO A 332 5.41 24.14 -20.14
N GLY A 333 5.11 25.25 -19.46
CA GLY A 333 5.96 26.45 -19.45
C GLY A 333 7.29 26.28 -18.70
N LEU A 334 7.41 25.26 -17.83
CA LEU A 334 8.66 24.96 -17.13
C LEU A 334 9.72 24.33 -18.05
N PHE A 335 9.31 23.52 -19.02
CA PHE A 335 10.22 22.91 -20.01
C PHE A 335 10.80 23.96 -20.96
N SER A 336 9.99 24.94 -21.38
CA SER A 336 10.45 26.01 -22.25
C SER A 336 11.33 27.05 -21.52
N ARG A 337 11.06 27.29 -20.21
CA ARG A 337 11.86 28.21 -19.39
C ARG A 337 13.17 27.60 -18.90
N ALA A 338 13.26 26.29 -18.72
CA ALA A 338 14.50 25.59 -18.39
C ALA A 338 15.55 25.71 -19.52
N ALA A 339 15.09 25.84 -20.77
CA ALA A 339 15.97 26.05 -21.93
C ALA A 339 16.40 27.51 -22.12
N SER A 340 15.76 28.49 -21.49
CA SER A 340 15.98 29.93 -21.74
C SER A 340 16.53 30.73 -20.55
N SER A 341 16.84 30.13 -19.42
CA SER A 341 17.33 30.89 -18.25
C SER A 341 18.83 31.11 -18.26
N GLN A 342 19.26 32.13 -18.99
CA GLN A 342 20.44 32.91 -18.65
C GLN A 342 20.11 33.85 -17.46
N THR A 343 20.93 33.73 -16.40
CA THR A 343 21.27 34.75 -15.40
C THR A 343 20.15 35.62 -14.80
N GLY A 344 19.80 35.32 -13.57
CA GLY A 344 19.06 36.20 -12.67
C GLY A 344 18.89 35.56 -11.30
N ALA A 345 19.67 36.03 -10.33
CA ALA A 345 19.86 35.43 -9.01
C ALA A 345 18.64 35.44 -8.05
N ASP A 346 17.45 35.90 -8.48
CA ASP A 346 16.32 36.17 -7.59
C ASP A 346 14.95 35.67 -8.08
N LYS A 347 14.87 34.41 -8.57
CA LYS A 347 13.54 33.78 -8.75
C LYS A 347 13.41 32.55 -7.87
N PRO A 348 12.31 32.42 -7.10
CA PRO A 348 12.09 31.24 -6.29
C PRO A 348 12.04 30.01 -7.18
N ASP A 349 13.00 29.12 -7.00
CA ASP A 349 13.05 27.82 -7.63
C ASP A 349 11.75 27.07 -7.44
N SER A 350 11.01 26.82 -8.49
CA SER A 350 9.83 26.00 -8.38
C SER A 350 10.26 24.57 -7.98
N ALA A 351 9.59 23.99 -7.00
CA ALA A 351 9.82 22.60 -6.57
C ALA A 351 9.67 21.60 -7.75
N ALA A 352 9.03 22.02 -8.83
CA ALA A 352 8.89 21.27 -10.07
C ALA A 352 10.20 21.24 -10.87
N GLN A 353 10.90 22.38 -10.97
CA GLN A 353 12.18 22.44 -11.68
C GLN A 353 13.26 21.60 -11.00
N ARG A 354 13.30 21.61 -9.64
CA ARG A 354 14.20 20.73 -8.89
C ARG A 354 13.95 19.25 -9.20
N ARG A 355 12.69 18.81 -9.22
CA ARG A 355 12.34 17.43 -9.54
C ARG A 355 12.74 17.04 -10.97
N LEU A 356 12.59 17.94 -11.94
CA LEU A 356 13.03 17.69 -13.31
C LEU A 356 14.54 17.46 -13.40
N ILE A 357 15.34 18.26 -12.67
CA ILE A 357 16.80 18.08 -12.58
C ILE A 357 17.13 16.71 -11.96
N GLU A 358 16.46 16.34 -10.87
CA GLU A 358 16.68 15.05 -10.18
C GLU A 358 16.25 13.86 -11.08
N MET A 359 15.17 13.99 -11.82
CA MET A 359 14.74 12.98 -12.81
C MET A 359 15.74 12.88 -13.97
N ALA A 360 16.22 14.00 -14.50
CA ALA A 360 17.24 14.01 -15.57
C ALA A 360 18.57 13.40 -15.08
N ALA A 361 18.99 13.74 -13.85
CA ALA A 361 20.18 13.12 -13.23
C ALA A 361 20.03 11.61 -13.12
N ALA A 362 18.84 11.09 -12.73
CA ALA A 362 18.59 9.65 -12.66
C ALA A 362 18.64 8.98 -14.05
N GLY A 363 18.14 9.65 -15.09
CA GLY A 363 18.28 9.20 -16.48
C GLY A 363 19.74 9.11 -16.93
N MET A 364 20.56 10.08 -16.56
CA MET A 364 22.01 10.05 -16.86
C MET A 364 22.73 8.94 -16.10
N VAL A 365 22.45 8.74 -14.81
CA VAL A 365 23.00 7.63 -14.03
C VAL A 365 22.66 6.28 -14.68
N PHE A 366 21.42 6.10 -15.13
CA PHE A 366 21.02 4.91 -15.89
C PHE A 366 21.78 4.77 -17.20
N ALA A 367 21.95 5.84 -17.98
CA ALA A 367 22.68 5.80 -19.23
C ALA A 367 24.16 5.40 -19.06
N ASP A 368 24.79 5.86 -17.98
CA ASP A 368 26.19 5.50 -17.66
C ASP A 368 26.31 4.10 -17.02
N ASN A 369 25.24 3.54 -16.44
CA ASN A 369 25.22 2.24 -15.77
C ASN A 369 24.03 1.38 -16.25
N PRO A 370 23.94 1.01 -17.55
CA PRO A 370 22.69 0.54 -18.14
C PRO A 370 22.31 -0.90 -17.77
N VAL A 371 23.23 -1.78 -17.36
CA VAL A 371 22.93 -3.22 -17.18
C VAL A 371 22.36 -3.53 -15.80
N ILE A 372 23.13 -3.25 -14.74
CA ILE A 372 22.80 -3.58 -13.33
C ILE A 372 22.50 -2.31 -12.50
N GLY A 373 22.83 -1.13 -13.05
CA GLY A 373 22.70 0.13 -12.32
C GLY A 373 23.81 0.34 -11.30
N VAL A 374 23.62 1.32 -10.40
CA VAL A 374 24.61 1.70 -9.37
C VAL A 374 24.41 0.99 -8.03
N GLY A 375 23.44 0.08 -7.95
CA GLY A 375 23.08 -0.65 -6.74
C GLY A 375 21.92 -0.02 -5.96
N PRO A 376 21.20 -0.86 -5.17
CA PRO A 376 20.02 -0.43 -4.42
C PRO A 376 20.31 0.66 -3.39
N GLY A 377 19.51 1.73 -3.37
CA GLY A 377 19.65 2.86 -2.46
C GLY A 377 20.80 3.80 -2.76
N MET A 378 21.49 3.61 -3.91
CA MET A 378 22.72 4.35 -4.26
C MET A 378 22.47 5.63 -5.04
N PHE A 379 21.35 5.77 -5.76
CA PHE A 379 21.08 6.98 -6.56
C PHE A 379 21.33 8.28 -5.79
N LYS A 380 20.96 8.35 -4.51
CA LYS A 380 21.15 9.55 -3.68
C LYS A 380 22.60 10.05 -3.64
N TYR A 381 23.60 9.13 -3.71
CA TYR A 381 25.02 9.48 -3.68
C TYR A 381 25.55 9.99 -5.04
N TYR A 382 24.82 9.67 -6.11
CA TYR A 382 25.12 10.15 -7.47
C TYR A 382 24.35 11.42 -7.83
N SER A 383 23.24 11.72 -7.11
CA SER A 383 22.34 12.82 -7.43
C SER A 383 23.02 14.19 -7.51
N GLN A 384 23.99 14.45 -6.63
CA GLN A 384 24.76 15.72 -6.63
C GLN A 384 25.71 15.82 -7.83
N GLU A 385 26.46 14.75 -8.10
CA GLU A 385 27.43 14.72 -9.19
C GLU A 385 26.73 14.92 -10.55
N TYR A 386 25.71 14.09 -10.82
CA TYR A 386 24.99 14.14 -12.08
C TYR A 386 24.08 15.35 -12.22
N GLY A 387 23.47 15.81 -11.13
CA GLY A 387 22.68 17.04 -11.14
C GLY A 387 23.55 18.28 -11.40
N ASN A 388 24.79 18.31 -10.91
CA ASN A 388 25.73 19.40 -11.16
C ASN A 388 26.29 19.36 -12.59
N ARG A 389 26.43 18.17 -13.21
CA ARG A 389 26.80 18.03 -14.64
C ARG A 389 25.80 18.69 -15.59
N LEU A 390 24.52 18.79 -15.19
CA LEU A 390 23.49 19.47 -15.98
C LEU A 390 23.69 20.99 -16.04
N GLY A 391 24.51 21.58 -15.16
CA GLY A 391 24.88 23.00 -15.19
C GLY A 391 23.74 23.97 -14.88
N ILE A 392 22.52 23.45 -14.55
CA ILE A 392 21.33 24.28 -14.34
C ILE A 392 21.36 24.92 -12.94
N ARG A 393 21.86 24.16 -11.95
CA ARG A 393 21.99 24.61 -10.55
C ARG A 393 22.92 23.70 -9.77
N LYS A 394 23.67 24.27 -8.83
CA LYS A 394 24.48 23.48 -7.89
C LYS A 394 23.61 22.79 -6.85
N ILE A 395 23.64 21.46 -6.82
CA ILE A 395 22.97 20.63 -5.82
C ILE A 395 23.95 20.41 -4.67
N THR A 396 23.57 20.87 -3.46
CA THR A 396 24.40 20.79 -2.24
C THR A 396 24.01 19.63 -1.33
N GLU A 397 22.85 19.03 -1.54
CA GLU A 397 22.31 17.94 -0.71
C GLU A 397 22.06 16.69 -1.55
N THR A 398 22.14 15.52 -0.89
CA THR A 398 21.75 14.24 -1.52
C THR A 398 20.24 14.20 -1.75
N ARG A 399 19.81 13.83 -2.96
CA ARG A 399 18.41 13.86 -3.39
C ARG A 399 17.99 12.49 -3.93
N LYS A 400 16.67 12.26 -3.94
CA LYS A 400 16.05 11.06 -4.54
C LYS A 400 15.54 11.37 -5.94
N ALA A 401 15.32 10.35 -6.77
CA ALA A 401 14.99 10.50 -8.19
C ALA A 401 13.61 11.15 -8.48
N HIS A 402 12.71 11.24 -7.50
CA HIS A 402 11.31 11.70 -7.64
C HIS A 402 10.52 11.04 -8.79
N SER A 403 10.98 9.90 -9.26
CA SER A 403 10.28 8.99 -10.16
C SER A 403 10.66 7.56 -9.79
N LEU A 404 9.65 6.72 -9.53
CA LEU A 404 9.81 5.29 -9.25
C LEU A 404 10.58 4.59 -10.38
N TYR A 405 10.21 4.88 -11.61
CA TYR A 405 10.75 4.20 -12.79
C TYR A 405 12.21 4.56 -13.03
N LEU A 406 12.55 5.84 -12.91
CA LEU A 406 13.92 6.32 -13.06
C LEU A 406 14.82 5.87 -11.92
N GLU A 407 14.29 5.78 -10.69
CA GLU A 407 15.04 5.25 -9.55
C GLU A 407 15.37 3.77 -9.77
N VAL A 408 14.37 2.96 -10.15
CA VAL A 408 14.57 1.53 -10.45
C VAL A 408 15.56 1.36 -11.62
N ALA A 409 15.47 2.21 -12.65
CA ALA A 409 16.40 2.19 -13.77
C ALA A 409 17.84 2.56 -13.35
N ALA A 410 18.02 3.64 -12.59
CA ALA A 410 19.34 4.08 -12.13
C ALA A 410 19.99 3.07 -11.18
N GLU A 411 19.23 2.49 -10.24
CA GLU A 411 19.73 1.60 -9.21
C GLU A 411 19.84 0.14 -9.64
N GLY A 412 18.90 -0.34 -10.51
CA GLY A 412 18.84 -1.74 -10.95
C GLY A 412 19.19 -1.95 -12.42
N GLY A 413 19.49 -0.90 -13.16
CA GLY A 413 19.75 -0.96 -14.60
C GLY A 413 18.56 -1.51 -15.39
N THR A 414 18.82 -1.94 -16.62
CA THR A 414 17.83 -2.57 -17.51
C THR A 414 17.28 -3.87 -16.92
N LEU A 415 18.14 -4.67 -16.24
CA LEU A 415 17.70 -5.93 -15.62
C LEU A 415 16.69 -5.68 -14.49
N GLY A 416 16.97 -4.74 -13.58
CA GLY A 416 16.06 -4.36 -12.52
C GLY A 416 14.74 -3.76 -13.06
N LEU A 417 14.85 -2.88 -14.07
CA LEU A 417 13.70 -2.22 -14.68
C LEU A 417 12.77 -3.21 -15.40
N LEU A 418 13.33 -4.11 -16.22
CA LEU A 418 12.55 -5.13 -16.92
C LEU A 418 11.90 -6.11 -15.94
N CYS A 419 12.62 -6.52 -14.90
CA CYS A 419 12.07 -7.38 -13.86
C CYS A 419 10.93 -6.69 -13.10
N PHE A 420 11.09 -5.42 -12.72
CA PHE A 420 10.04 -4.62 -12.10
C PHE A 420 8.79 -4.53 -12.98
N PHE A 421 8.95 -4.22 -14.27
CA PHE A 421 7.82 -4.18 -15.19
C PHE A 421 7.19 -5.57 -15.38
N ALA A 422 7.96 -6.64 -15.43
CA ALA A 422 7.43 -8.00 -15.51
C ALA A 422 6.56 -8.34 -14.28
N VAL A 423 7.03 -8.01 -13.07
CA VAL A 423 6.25 -8.17 -11.82
C VAL A 423 4.92 -7.43 -11.90
N VAL A 424 4.95 -6.17 -12.32
CA VAL A 424 3.74 -5.33 -12.44
C VAL A 424 2.80 -5.88 -13.52
N LEU A 425 3.31 -6.16 -14.71
CA LEU A 425 2.51 -6.61 -15.85
C LEU A 425 1.85 -7.97 -15.58
N VAL A 426 2.59 -8.94 -15.03
CA VAL A 426 2.03 -10.25 -14.68
C VAL A 426 0.93 -10.12 -13.64
N THR A 427 1.10 -9.24 -12.64
CA THR A 427 0.04 -8.99 -11.65
C THR A 427 -1.19 -8.34 -12.25
N LEU A 428 -1.02 -7.28 -13.06
CA LEU A 428 -2.13 -6.60 -13.74
C LEU A 428 -2.87 -7.53 -14.71
N GLN A 429 -2.14 -8.33 -15.49
CA GLN A 429 -2.72 -9.35 -16.37
C GLN A 429 -3.53 -10.38 -15.58
N GLY A 430 -2.99 -10.89 -14.46
CA GLY A 430 -3.70 -11.80 -13.57
C GLY A 430 -5.03 -11.22 -13.08
N LEU A 431 -5.03 -9.97 -12.63
CA LEU A 431 -6.26 -9.27 -12.20
C LEU A 431 -7.25 -9.06 -13.35
N LEU A 432 -6.79 -8.67 -14.53
CA LEU A 432 -7.65 -8.48 -15.71
C LEU A 432 -8.28 -9.80 -16.17
N VAL A 433 -7.52 -10.88 -16.21
CA VAL A 433 -8.02 -12.23 -16.55
C VAL A 433 -9.04 -12.69 -15.51
N ALA A 434 -8.72 -12.57 -14.22
CA ALA A 434 -9.60 -12.92 -13.11
C ALA A 434 -10.92 -12.14 -13.19
N ARG A 435 -10.85 -10.81 -13.37
CA ARG A 435 -12.02 -9.95 -13.55
C ARG A 435 -12.87 -10.39 -14.74
N ARG A 436 -12.26 -10.61 -15.91
CA ARG A 436 -12.99 -11.04 -17.13
C ARG A 436 -13.72 -12.38 -16.92
N ARG A 437 -13.10 -13.35 -16.24
CA ARG A 437 -13.73 -14.64 -15.93
C ARG A 437 -14.90 -14.48 -14.98
N LEU A 438 -14.75 -13.69 -13.92
CA LEU A 438 -15.84 -13.43 -12.97
C LEU A 438 -17.02 -12.67 -13.61
N LEU A 439 -16.77 -11.77 -14.55
CA LEU A 439 -17.84 -11.02 -15.23
C LEU A 439 -18.63 -11.88 -16.24
N ARG A 440 -18.05 -12.96 -16.76
CA ARG A 440 -18.70 -13.84 -17.73
C ARG A 440 -19.63 -14.88 -17.12
N GLY A 441 -19.81 -14.98 -15.84
CA GLY A 441 -20.66 -15.89 -15.05
C GLY A 441 -21.35 -17.05 -15.81
N PRO A 442 -21.53 -18.20 -15.19
CA PRO A 442 -22.26 -19.32 -15.82
C PRO A 442 -23.75 -19.01 -15.91
N GLN A 443 -24.43 -19.63 -16.88
CA GLN A 443 -25.89 -19.61 -16.97
C GLN A 443 -26.51 -20.48 -15.85
N GLY A 444 -27.65 -20.07 -15.31
CA GLY A 444 -28.37 -20.82 -14.27
C GLY A 444 -27.83 -20.64 -12.85
N GLU A 445 -27.02 -19.60 -12.61
CA GLU A 445 -26.49 -19.22 -11.31
C GLU A 445 -27.63 -18.71 -10.40
N THR A 446 -27.60 -19.10 -9.13
CA THR A 446 -28.54 -18.52 -8.14
C THR A 446 -28.21 -17.04 -7.86
N SER A 447 -29.21 -16.28 -7.43
CA SER A 447 -29.01 -14.85 -7.07
C SER A 447 -27.90 -14.63 -6.03
N ASP A 448 -27.77 -15.56 -5.09
CA ASP A 448 -26.73 -15.50 -4.05
C ASP A 448 -25.32 -15.74 -4.62
N GLU A 449 -25.20 -16.70 -5.52
CA GLU A 449 -23.94 -17.02 -6.19
C GLU A 449 -23.51 -15.89 -7.13
N GLU A 450 -24.46 -15.32 -7.87
CA GLU A 450 -24.20 -14.17 -8.74
C GLU A 450 -23.69 -12.97 -7.91
N HIS A 451 -24.33 -12.70 -6.77
CA HIS A 451 -23.90 -11.63 -5.89
C HIS A 451 -22.47 -11.86 -5.37
N GLU A 452 -22.14 -13.09 -4.90
CA GLU A 452 -20.79 -13.40 -4.39
C GLU A 452 -19.74 -13.26 -5.49
N ARG A 453 -20.04 -13.72 -6.70
CA ARG A 453 -19.17 -13.58 -7.87
C ARG A 453 -18.96 -12.12 -8.25
N ARG A 454 -20.03 -11.31 -8.29
CA ARG A 454 -19.94 -9.88 -8.58
C ARG A 454 -19.19 -9.13 -7.50
N ALA A 455 -19.39 -9.48 -6.23
CA ALA A 455 -18.66 -8.91 -5.11
C ALA A 455 -17.16 -9.21 -5.22
N LEU A 456 -16.78 -10.43 -5.56
CA LEU A 456 -15.38 -10.80 -5.78
C LEU A 456 -14.79 -10.07 -7.01
N ALA A 457 -15.55 -9.91 -8.09
CA ALA A 457 -15.14 -9.16 -9.28
C ALA A 457 -14.86 -7.67 -8.93
N ASN A 458 -15.67 -7.07 -8.06
CA ASN A 458 -15.46 -5.72 -7.57
C ASN A 458 -14.20 -5.62 -6.73
N LEU A 459 -13.92 -6.56 -5.82
CA LEU A 459 -12.68 -6.56 -5.03
C LEU A 459 -11.43 -6.70 -5.91
N VAL A 460 -11.45 -7.63 -6.89
CA VAL A 460 -10.38 -7.78 -7.89
C VAL A 460 -10.16 -6.48 -8.67
N THR A 461 -11.26 -5.82 -9.06
CA THR A 461 -11.19 -4.51 -9.74
C THR A 461 -10.64 -3.42 -8.82
N GLY A 462 -10.98 -3.46 -7.53
CA GLY A 462 -10.42 -2.56 -6.52
C GLY A 462 -8.90 -2.67 -6.41
N PHE A 463 -8.36 -3.88 -6.37
CA PHE A 463 -6.90 -4.10 -6.36
C PHE A 463 -6.24 -3.66 -7.67
N LEU A 464 -6.88 -3.88 -8.82
CA LEU A 464 -6.39 -3.37 -10.11
C LEU A 464 -6.24 -1.84 -10.08
N LEU A 465 -7.28 -1.14 -9.63
CA LEU A 465 -7.29 0.33 -9.55
C LEU A 465 -6.32 0.85 -8.47
N ALA A 466 -6.16 0.14 -7.35
CA ALA A 466 -5.20 0.48 -6.31
C ALA A 466 -3.75 0.40 -6.81
N LEU A 467 -3.41 -0.64 -7.59
CA LEU A 467 -2.08 -0.74 -8.22
C LEU A 467 -1.88 0.36 -9.28
N ILE A 468 -2.89 0.66 -10.09
CA ILE A 468 -2.83 1.78 -11.04
C ILE A 468 -2.62 3.12 -10.31
N ALA A 469 -3.30 3.34 -9.17
CA ALA A 469 -3.10 4.52 -8.34
C ALA A 469 -1.65 4.65 -7.85
N TYR A 470 -1.07 3.54 -7.36
CA TYR A 470 0.33 3.53 -6.90
C TYR A 470 1.29 3.84 -8.04
N LEU A 471 1.13 3.18 -9.19
CA LEU A 471 1.99 3.35 -10.36
C LEU A 471 1.87 4.77 -10.95
N ALA A 472 0.66 5.32 -11.01
CA ALA A 472 0.44 6.70 -11.46
C ALA A 472 1.13 7.73 -10.53
N CYS A 473 1.04 7.55 -9.21
CA CYS A 473 1.82 8.35 -8.27
C CYS A 473 3.33 8.16 -8.45
N GLY A 474 3.77 6.96 -8.83
CA GLY A 474 5.16 6.61 -9.10
C GLY A 474 5.83 7.42 -10.21
N LEU A 475 5.06 8.08 -11.08
CA LEU A 475 5.59 9.05 -12.06
C LEU A 475 6.27 10.25 -11.38
N PHE A 476 5.81 10.61 -10.16
CA PHE A 476 6.25 11.79 -9.42
C PHE A 476 6.89 11.47 -8.07
N LEU A 477 6.96 10.18 -7.71
CA LEU A 477 7.46 9.69 -6.42
C LEU A 477 8.45 8.56 -6.64
N HIS A 478 9.53 8.55 -5.87
CA HIS A 478 10.51 7.45 -5.84
C HIS A 478 9.96 6.26 -5.05
N LEU A 479 10.61 5.09 -5.15
CA LEU A 479 10.25 3.89 -4.39
C LEU A 479 10.77 4.03 -2.94
N ALA A 480 9.93 4.48 -2.03
CA ALA A 480 10.21 4.43 -0.60
C ALA A 480 9.08 3.68 0.12
N TYR A 481 9.37 3.17 1.34
CA TYR A 481 8.39 2.38 2.10
C TYR A 481 7.84 1.22 1.27
N ILE A 482 8.73 0.38 0.80
CA ILE A 482 8.47 -0.73 -0.13
C ILE A 482 7.35 -1.67 0.34
N ARG A 483 7.13 -1.81 1.65
CA ARG A 483 6.08 -2.64 2.25
C ARG A 483 4.67 -2.34 1.75
N PHE A 484 4.32 -1.06 1.50
CA PHE A 484 2.97 -0.71 1.01
C PHE A 484 2.75 -1.24 -0.40
N PHE A 485 3.76 -1.11 -1.26
CA PHE A 485 3.70 -1.62 -2.62
C PHE A 485 3.62 -3.16 -2.66
N TYR A 486 4.53 -3.84 -1.96
CA TYR A 486 4.58 -5.31 -2.00
C TYR A 486 3.43 -5.96 -1.24
N LEU A 487 2.91 -5.35 -0.17
CA LEU A 487 1.67 -5.79 0.47
C LEU A 487 0.49 -5.69 -0.50
N MET A 488 0.35 -4.56 -1.20
CA MET A 488 -0.73 -4.38 -2.18
C MET A 488 -0.58 -5.34 -3.36
N LEU A 489 0.65 -5.54 -3.85
CA LEU A 489 0.98 -6.50 -4.90
C LEU A 489 0.63 -7.94 -4.48
N ALA A 490 0.96 -8.33 -3.25
CA ALA A 490 0.66 -9.65 -2.70
C ALA A 490 -0.86 -9.89 -2.59
N LEU A 491 -1.60 -8.91 -2.08
CA LEU A 491 -3.05 -8.97 -1.98
C LEU A 491 -3.72 -9.01 -3.36
N ALA A 492 -3.20 -8.27 -4.32
CA ALA A 492 -3.65 -8.30 -5.71
C ALA A 492 -3.43 -9.68 -6.36
N ALA A 493 -2.26 -10.27 -6.16
CA ALA A 493 -1.96 -11.62 -6.63
C ALA A 493 -2.84 -12.67 -5.94
N ALA A 494 -3.04 -12.57 -4.62
CA ALA A 494 -3.94 -13.45 -3.87
C ALA A 494 -5.39 -13.32 -4.36
N ALA A 495 -5.88 -12.09 -4.57
CA ALA A 495 -7.23 -11.85 -5.09
C ALA A 495 -7.43 -12.46 -6.49
N SER A 496 -6.42 -12.32 -7.37
CA SER A 496 -6.43 -12.96 -8.69
C SER A 496 -6.49 -14.49 -8.58
N GLY A 497 -5.64 -15.11 -7.72
CA GLY A 497 -5.62 -16.55 -7.50
C GLY A 497 -6.94 -17.09 -6.94
N VAL A 498 -7.52 -16.41 -5.94
CA VAL A 498 -8.83 -16.75 -5.36
C VAL A 498 -9.93 -16.66 -6.40
N ALA A 499 -9.94 -15.62 -7.22
CA ALA A 499 -10.93 -15.43 -8.28
C ALA A 499 -10.85 -16.52 -9.34
N LEU A 500 -9.65 -16.89 -9.77
CA LEU A 500 -9.44 -17.97 -10.75
C LEU A 500 -9.88 -19.33 -10.20
N SER A 501 -9.55 -19.62 -8.93
CA SER A 501 -9.98 -20.84 -8.24
C SER A 501 -11.50 -20.89 -8.05
N PHE A 502 -12.13 -19.75 -7.74
CA PHE A 502 -13.58 -19.64 -7.61
C PHE A 502 -14.29 -19.96 -8.94
N SER A 503 -13.76 -19.44 -10.04
CA SER A 503 -14.31 -19.68 -11.39
C SER A 503 -14.12 -21.11 -11.89
N SER A 504 -13.05 -21.82 -11.47
CA SER A 504 -12.74 -23.17 -11.93
C SER A 504 -13.49 -24.28 -11.16
N ARG A 505 -14.00 -24.02 -9.97
CA ARG A 505 -14.73 -25.00 -9.15
C ARG A 505 -16.14 -25.30 -9.69
N ARG A 506 -16.64 -24.55 -10.66
CA ARG A 506 -17.95 -24.72 -11.27
C ARG A 506 -17.78 -25.38 -12.62
N PRO A 507 -18.30 -26.61 -12.84
CA PRO A 507 -18.29 -27.24 -14.15
C PRO A 507 -19.05 -26.35 -15.15
N PRO A 508 -18.62 -26.31 -16.42
CA PRO A 508 -19.45 -25.73 -17.48
C PRO A 508 -20.81 -26.43 -17.43
N ALA A 509 -21.91 -25.67 -17.53
CA ALA A 509 -23.23 -26.23 -17.60
C ALA A 509 -23.21 -27.28 -18.70
N LEU A 510 -23.40 -28.56 -18.33
CA LEU A 510 -23.57 -29.64 -19.26
C LEU A 510 -24.74 -29.26 -20.18
N GLY A 511 -24.43 -29.02 -21.44
CA GLY A 511 -25.45 -28.79 -22.46
C GLY A 511 -26.52 -29.84 -22.29
N GLN A 512 -27.74 -29.40 -22.03
CA GLN A 512 -28.90 -30.27 -22.06
C GLN A 512 -28.90 -30.99 -23.39
N GLY A 513 -28.80 -32.31 -23.28
CA GLY A 513 -28.74 -33.21 -24.42
C GLY A 513 -29.81 -32.89 -25.43
N VAL A 514 -29.39 -32.88 -26.65
CA VAL A 514 -30.22 -32.97 -27.83
C VAL A 514 -31.26 -34.03 -27.57
N GLY A 515 -32.52 -33.58 -27.46
CA GLY A 515 -33.65 -34.48 -27.33
C GLY A 515 -33.64 -35.50 -28.46
N GLU A 516 -33.60 -36.76 -28.10
CA GLU A 516 -33.95 -37.86 -29.00
C GLU A 516 -35.36 -37.63 -29.53
N GLY A 517 -35.44 -37.13 -30.74
CA GLY A 517 -36.64 -37.26 -31.55
C GLY A 517 -36.84 -38.73 -31.86
N ARG A 518 -37.83 -39.33 -31.23
CA ARG A 518 -38.42 -40.58 -31.73
C ARG A 518 -39.48 -40.25 -32.76
N ALA A 519 -39.33 -40.92 -33.92
CA ALA A 519 -40.26 -40.99 -34.98
C ALA A 519 -41.61 -41.58 -34.55
#